data_9aea3e017bc6c38fd5d5e8e7dd1c8edf
#
_entry.id   9aea3e017bc6c38fd5d5e8e7dd1c8edf
#
_cell.length_a   1.000
_cell.length_b   1.000
_cell.length_c   1.000
_cell.angle_alpha   90.00
_cell.angle_beta   90.00
_cell.angle_gamma   90.00
#
_symmetry.space_group_name_H-M   'P 1'
#
loop_
_entity.id
_entity.type
_entity.pdbx_description
1 polymer ?
#
loop_
_entity_poly.entity_id
_entity_poly.type
_entity_poly.pdbx_seq_one_letter_code
_entity_poly.pdbx_strand_id
1 'polypeptide(L)'
;MTVNAKVRRAATKSATLRYQSGFGNSFSSEAVKGALPVGRNSPQRPPKGLYTEVLSGTAFTAPRAENQSTWLYKLRPSAMHGPYKRIADGLLRSGPFDEVETPPNRLRWDPFALPTKPTDFIDGLATIAGSGSPAAQGGVAVHLYRANRSMQRRYFYCADGELMLVPQEGSIALFTELGQLGIVPGEIAVVPRGMKFTVSLAGKAARGYVCENYGAHFRLPELGPIGSQGLAQTRDFMAPVAAFEDCGKCEVVTKFMGRLWASEFAHSPLDVVAWRGDYVPYKYELARFMAINTVSFDHPDPSIFTVLTSPSGQPGVANCDFVIFPPRWLVAENTFRPPWFHRNVMSELMGLIHGAYDAKASGFVPGGISIHNCMSAHGPDVATFERASTAELKPHKLDGGLAFMWESRHVFQPTRFALGARELQKDYDAAWSGFKKLYK
;
A
#
# COMPACT_ATOMS: atom_id res chain seq x y z
N MET A 1 42.88 -12.72 -7.14
CA MET A 1 42.63 -11.63 -6.17
C MET A 1 41.24 -11.82 -5.61
N THR A 2 41.18 -12.32 -4.40
CA THR A 2 39.95 -12.68 -3.67
C THR A 2 39.32 -11.41 -3.13
N VAL A 3 38.24 -10.96 -3.73
CA VAL A 3 37.45 -9.84 -3.20
C VAL A 3 36.59 -10.38 -2.07
N ASN A 4 37.02 -10.17 -0.84
CA ASN A 4 36.26 -10.43 0.35
C ASN A 4 35.11 -9.39 0.46
N ALA A 5 33.94 -9.69 -0.11
CA ALA A 5 32.74 -8.92 0.08
C ALA A 5 32.08 -9.33 1.41
N LYS A 6 32.56 -8.78 2.50
CA LYS A 6 31.82 -8.73 3.77
C LYS A 6 30.65 -7.77 3.60
N VAL A 7 29.51 -8.26 3.09
CA VAL A 7 28.24 -7.56 3.21
C VAL A 7 27.80 -7.67 4.68
N ARG A 8 28.17 -6.70 5.47
CA ARG A 8 27.61 -6.50 6.80
C ARG A 8 26.16 -6.09 6.62
N ARG A 9 25.23 -6.91 7.09
CA ARG A 9 23.91 -6.45 7.51
C ARG A 9 24.08 -5.39 8.59
N ALA A 10 24.17 -4.14 8.17
CA ALA A 10 24.01 -3.02 9.07
C ALA A 10 22.50 -2.70 9.17
N ALA A 11 21.81 -3.42 10.08
CA ALA A 11 20.83 -2.70 10.86
C ALA A 11 21.65 -1.65 11.60
N THR A 12 21.26 -0.37 11.48
CA THR A 12 21.75 0.77 12.22
C THR A 12 22.85 1.60 11.61
N LYS A 13 22.47 2.82 11.57
CA LYS A 13 23.05 4.11 11.20
C LYS A 13 22.89 4.37 9.70
N SER A 14 21.87 5.12 9.44
CA SER A 14 21.58 5.98 8.29
C SER A 14 22.79 6.26 7.37
N ALA A 15 23.19 5.27 6.57
CA ALA A 15 23.67 5.60 5.26
C ALA A 15 22.44 6.13 4.52
N THR A 16 22.43 7.40 4.17
CA THR A 16 21.30 8.04 3.49
C THR A 16 21.04 7.24 2.21
N LEU A 17 19.91 6.50 2.18
CA LEU A 17 19.52 5.74 1.00
C LEU A 17 19.38 6.72 -0.17
N ARG A 18 19.86 6.30 -1.34
CA ARG A 18 19.73 7.09 -2.57
C ARG A 18 18.53 6.58 -3.35
N TYR A 19 17.85 7.49 -4.02
CA TYR A 19 16.68 7.22 -4.82
C TYR A 19 16.77 7.87 -6.20
N GLN A 20 15.92 7.39 -7.11
CA GLN A 20 15.65 8.00 -8.40
C GLN A 20 14.24 8.59 -8.35
N SER A 21 14.13 9.88 -8.67
CA SER A 21 12.85 10.59 -8.66
C SER A 21 12.07 10.32 -9.94
N GLY A 22 10.76 10.11 -9.81
CA GLY A 22 9.83 10.01 -10.94
C GLY A 22 8.80 8.89 -10.75
N PHE A 23 7.68 9.00 -11.46
CA PHE A 23 6.63 8.00 -11.52
C PHE A 23 6.41 7.56 -12.97
N GLY A 24 6.38 6.24 -13.21
CA GLY A 24 6.21 5.69 -14.55
C GLY A 24 7.40 5.92 -15.51
N ASN A 25 8.53 6.38 -14.98
CA ASN A 25 9.73 6.57 -15.77
C ASN A 25 10.44 5.24 -16.03
N SER A 26 11.12 5.16 -17.17
CA SER A 26 12.10 4.10 -17.41
C SER A 26 13.41 4.50 -16.73
N PHE A 27 13.73 3.82 -15.63
CA PHE A 27 14.94 4.05 -14.86
C PHE A 27 16.08 3.12 -15.32
N SER A 28 17.29 3.48 -14.96
CA SER A 28 18.48 2.62 -15.10
C SER A 28 19.34 2.77 -13.87
N SER A 29 19.79 1.65 -13.30
CA SER A 29 20.62 1.66 -12.11
C SER A 29 21.58 0.48 -12.08
N GLU A 30 22.80 0.71 -11.59
CA GLU A 30 23.81 -0.33 -11.39
C GLU A 30 24.49 -0.17 -10.02
N ALA A 31 24.61 -1.27 -9.29
CA ALA A 31 25.35 -1.32 -8.03
C ALA A 31 26.86 -1.52 -8.27
N VAL A 32 27.24 -2.05 -9.41
CA VAL A 32 28.63 -2.23 -9.86
C VAL A 32 28.80 -1.56 -11.21
N LYS A 33 29.69 -0.60 -11.29
CA LYS A 33 29.95 0.17 -12.52
C LYS A 33 30.24 -0.75 -13.72
N GLY A 34 29.52 -0.49 -14.82
CA GLY A 34 29.61 -1.23 -16.07
C GLY A 34 28.91 -2.59 -16.04
N ALA A 35 27.95 -2.80 -15.12
CA ALA A 35 27.08 -3.96 -15.11
C ALA A 35 25.91 -3.83 -16.08
N LEU A 36 25.48 -2.59 -16.41
CA LEU A 36 24.43 -2.33 -17.40
C LEU A 36 24.98 -2.54 -18.83
N PRO A 37 24.30 -3.32 -19.67
CA PRO A 37 24.63 -3.37 -21.11
C PRO A 37 24.41 -2.03 -21.79
N VAL A 38 25.27 -1.72 -22.74
CA VAL A 38 25.17 -0.50 -23.57
C VAL A 38 24.42 -0.84 -24.86
N GLY A 39 23.44 0.00 -25.21
CA GLY A 39 22.72 -0.04 -26.49
C GLY A 39 21.73 -1.19 -26.70
N ARG A 40 21.62 -2.15 -25.77
CA ARG A 40 20.65 -3.27 -25.84
C ARG A 40 20.38 -3.88 -24.48
N ASN A 41 19.21 -4.49 -24.30
CA ASN A 41 18.84 -5.12 -23.02
C ASN A 41 19.35 -6.57 -22.90
N SER A 42 19.43 -7.31 -23.99
CA SER A 42 19.76 -8.75 -24.00
C SER A 42 20.94 -9.07 -24.92
N PRO A 43 22.15 -8.58 -24.62
CA PRO A 43 23.33 -8.95 -25.39
C PRO A 43 23.63 -10.45 -25.25
N GLN A 44 24.22 -11.06 -26.29
CA GLN A 44 24.63 -12.48 -26.24
C GLN A 44 25.55 -12.77 -25.07
N ARG A 45 26.41 -11.82 -24.71
CA ARG A 45 27.32 -11.89 -23.56
C ARG A 45 27.13 -10.66 -22.69
N PRO A 46 26.31 -10.77 -21.63
CA PRO A 46 26.12 -9.66 -20.70
C PRO A 46 27.42 -9.24 -20.01
N PRO A 47 27.59 -7.98 -19.68
CA PRO A 47 28.75 -7.48 -18.94
C PRO A 47 28.97 -8.29 -17.65
N LYS A 48 30.24 -8.43 -17.27
CA LYS A 48 30.67 -9.08 -16.00
C LYS A 48 30.19 -10.52 -15.80
N GLY A 49 29.74 -11.21 -16.86
CA GLY A 49 29.23 -12.57 -16.78
C GLY A 49 27.90 -12.71 -16.06
N LEU A 50 27.10 -11.62 -16.00
CA LEU A 50 25.78 -11.61 -15.39
C LEU A 50 24.77 -12.34 -16.28
N TYR A 51 23.71 -12.84 -15.66
CA TYR A 51 22.56 -13.40 -16.38
C TYR A 51 21.54 -12.31 -16.64
N THR A 52 21.01 -12.28 -17.85
CA THR A 52 19.92 -11.37 -18.22
C THR A 52 18.58 -12.04 -17.97
N GLU A 53 17.70 -11.33 -17.28
CA GLU A 53 16.33 -11.76 -17.01
C GLU A 53 15.38 -10.59 -17.24
N VAL A 54 14.13 -10.83 -17.67
CA VAL A 54 13.10 -9.80 -17.75
C VAL A 54 11.99 -10.10 -16.73
N LEU A 55 11.68 -9.14 -15.90
CA LEU A 55 10.46 -9.12 -15.08
C LEU A 55 9.41 -8.36 -15.85
N SER A 56 8.48 -9.08 -16.49
CA SER A 56 7.40 -8.53 -17.30
C SER A 56 6.13 -8.46 -16.46
N GLY A 57 5.76 -7.26 -15.99
CA GLY A 57 4.72 -7.08 -15.00
C GLY A 57 3.31 -7.01 -15.55
N THR A 58 3.16 -6.58 -16.81
CA THR A 58 1.85 -6.29 -17.41
C THR A 58 1.63 -6.90 -18.79
N ALA A 59 2.57 -7.74 -19.26
CA ALA A 59 2.45 -8.37 -20.58
C ALA A 59 1.12 -9.12 -20.72
N PHE A 60 0.40 -8.86 -21.80
CA PHE A 60 -0.93 -9.40 -22.12
C PHE A 60 -2.06 -9.05 -21.15
N THR A 61 -1.78 -8.28 -20.08
CA THR A 61 -2.79 -7.84 -19.10
C THR A 61 -3.01 -6.33 -19.12
N ALA A 62 -2.25 -5.60 -19.93
CA ALA A 62 -2.41 -4.18 -20.22
C ALA A 62 -2.26 -3.91 -21.72
N PRO A 63 -2.76 -2.76 -22.22
CA PRO A 63 -2.46 -2.30 -23.57
C PRO A 63 -0.96 -2.20 -23.80
N ARG A 64 -0.47 -2.43 -25.03
CA ARG A 64 0.96 -2.40 -25.33
C ARG A 64 1.64 -1.08 -24.97
N ALA A 65 0.94 0.03 -25.10
CA ALA A 65 1.44 1.36 -24.75
C ALA A 65 1.61 1.57 -23.23
N GLU A 66 0.94 0.76 -22.43
CA GLU A 66 0.97 0.80 -20.95
C GLU A 66 1.74 -0.38 -20.35
N ASN A 67 2.37 -1.20 -21.20
CA ASN A 67 3.10 -2.38 -20.76
C ASN A 67 4.36 -1.98 -20.02
N GLN A 68 4.54 -2.55 -18.82
CA GLN A 68 5.68 -2.28 -17.96
C GLN A 68 6.54 -3.55 -17.77
N SER A 69 7.85 -3.34 -17.84
CA SER A 69 8.82 -4.41 -17.62
C SER A 69 10.15 -3.87 -17.12
N THR A 70 10.92 -4.72 -16.47
CA THR A 70 12.28 -4.37 -16.01
C THR A 70 13.25 -5.49 -16.37
N TRP A 71 14.34 -5.13 -17.02
CA TRP A 71 15.46 -5.99 -17.32
C TRP A 71 16.39 -6.05 -16.13
N LEU A 72 16.70 -7.25 -15.69
CA LEU A 72 17.52 -7.57 -14.52
C LEU A 72 18.82 -8.20 -14.99
N TYR A 73 19.93 -7.79 -14.38
CA TYR A 73 21.26 -8.37 -14.62
C TYR A 73 21.74 -8.96 -13.30
N LYS A 74 21.69 -10.30 -13.22
CA LYS A 74 21.73 -11.05 -11.98
C LYS A 74 22.99 -11.90 -11.87
N LEU A 75 23.36 -12.23 -10.63
CA LEU A 75 24.41 -13.23 -10.39
C LEU A 75 23.94 -14.63 -10.78
N ARG A 76 22.63 -14.94 -10.64
CA ARG A 76 22.04 -16.25 -10.94
C ARG A 76 20.63 -16.08 -11.52
N PRO A 77 20.20 -16.94 -12.45
CA PRO A 77 18.82 -16.91 -12.94
C PRO A 77 17.81 -17.19 -11.84
N SER A 78 16.67 -16.52 -11.83
CA SER A 78 15.58 -16.79 -10.87
C SER A 78 15.01 -18.20 -10.98
N ALA A 79 15.24 -18.89 -12.09
CA ALA A 79 14.84 -20.30 -12.28
C ALA A 79 15.62 -21.30 -11.39
N MET A 80 16.71 -20.86 -10.75
CA MET A 80 17.52 -21.72 -9.88
C MET A 80 16.89 -21.82 -8.48
N HIS A 81 15.80 -22.53 -8.37
CA HIS A 81 15.15 -22.82 -7.09
C HIS A 81 14.59 -24.25 -7.05
N GLY A 82 14.37 -24.75 -5.82
CA GLY A 82 13.68 -26.01 -5.60
C GLY A 82 12.17 -25.91 -5.76
N PRO A 83 11.44 -27.01 -5.62
CA PRO A 83 9.98 -27.00 -5.67
C PRO A 83 9.39 -26.22 -4.49
N TYR A 84 8.32 -25.51 -4.74
CA TYR A 84 7.52 -24.87 -3.69
C TYR A 84 6.69 -25.90 -2.94
N LYS A 85 6.67 -25.79 -1.62
CA LYS A 85 5.87 -26.60 -0.72
C LYS A 85 4.88 -25.73 0.01
N ARG A 86 3.68 -26.26 0.21
CA ARG A 86 2.61 -25.58 0.95
C ARG A 86 3.04 -25.33 2.40
N ILE A 87 2.82 -24.11 2.89
CA ILE A 87 3.01 -23.74 4.31
C ILE A 87 1.69 -23.18 4.89
N ALA A 88 1.62 -23.00 6.19
CA ALA A 88 0.44 -22.46 6.84
C ALA A 88 0.20 -20.98 6.46
N ASP A 89 -1.05 -20.63 6.15
CA ASP A 89 -1.44 -19.25 5.80
C ASP A 89 -1.56 -18.32 7.01
N GLY A 90 -1.57 -18.85 8.22
CA GLY A 90 -1.85 -18.04 9.41
C GLY A 90 -3.22 -17.35 9.32
N LEU A 91 -3.22 -16.03 9.49
CA LEU A 91 -4.41 -15.18 9.36
C LEU A 91 -4.57 -14.56 7.98
N LEU A 92 -3.70 -14.90 7.03
CA LEU A 92 -3.81 -14.42 5.66
C LEU A 92 -4.97 -15.12 4.94
N ARG A 93 -5.80 -14.34 4.27
CA ARG A 93 -6.91 -14.82 3.44
C ARG A 93 -6.86 -14.16 2.07
N SER A 94 -7.56 -14.76 1.12
CA SER A 94 -7.72 -14.26 -0.24
C SER A 94 -9.10 -14.66 -0.77
N GLY A 95 -9.46 -14.15 -1.93
CA GLY A 95 -10.71 -14.51 -2.59
C GLY A 95 -10.88 -16.01 -2.87
N PRO A 96 -12.14 -16.52 -2.85
CA PRO A 96 -13.33 -15.81 -2.45
C PRO A 96 -13.35 -15.53 -0.93
N PHE A 97 -13.91 -14.38 -0.54
CA PHE A 97 -14.03 -13.97 0.88
C PHE A 97 -15.42 -14.37 1.40
N ASP A 98 -15.72 -15.65 1.40
CA ASP A 98 -17.04 -16.25 1.69
C ASP A 98 -17.07 -17.05 3.00
N GLU A 99 -16.05 -16.90 3.86
CA GLU A 99 -15.98 -17.66 5.11
C GLU A 99 -16.99 -17.21 6.19
N VAL A 100 -17.59 -16.02 6.02
CA VAL A 100 -18.63 -15.45 6.88
C VAL A 100 -19.55 -14.54 6.06
N GLU A 101 -20.79 -14.38 6.49
CA GLU A 101 -21.71 -13.41 5.89
C GLU A 101 -21.21 -11.98 6.12
N THR A 102 -21.29 -11.16 5.08
CA THR A 102 -20.92 -9.73 5.16
C THR A 102 -22.13 -8.94 5.67
N PRO A 103 -22.06 -8.34 6.87
CA PRO A 103 -23.16 -7.54 7.38
C PRO A 103 -23.22 -6.19 6.63
N PRO A 104 -24.44 -5.62 6.45
CA PRO A 104 -24.61 -4.27 5.88
C PRO A 104 -24.25 -3.16 6.89
N ASN A 105 -23.75 -3.52 8.06
CA ASN A 105 -23.43 -2.62 9.15
C ASN A 105 -22.15 -1.82 8.85
N ARG A 106 -22.07 -0.64 9.44
CA ARG A 106 -20.82 0.10 9.57
C ARG A 106 -19.92 -0.65 10.56
N LEU A 107 -18.68 -0.88 10.19
CA LEU A 107 -17.74 -1.61 11.02
C LEU A 107 -16.56 -0.71 11.39
N ARG A 108 -16.09 -0.79 12.64
CA ARG A 108 -14.89 -0.11 13.09
C ARG A 108 -14.13 -0.95 14.11
N TRP A 109 -12.82 -0.94 13.97
CA TRP A 109 -11.91 -1.64 14.87
C TRP A 109 -10.94 -0.68 15.53
N ASP A 110 -10.70 -0.90 16.80
CA ASP A 110 -9.56 -0.32 17.52
C ASP A 110 -8.23 -0.87 16.99
N PRO A 111 -7.11 -0.22 17.29
CA PRO A 111 -5.81 -0.69 16.85
C PRO A 111 -5.50 -2.10 17.37
N PHE A 112 -5.13 -2.99 16.48
CA PHE A 112 -4.69 -4.33 16.84
C PHE A 112 -3.32 -4.29 17.54
N ALA A 113 -3.20 -4.96 18.68
CA ALA A 113 -1.98 -4.99 19.46
C ALA A 113 -0.79 -5.58 18.68
N LEU A 114 0.41 -5.07 18.97
CA LEU A 114 1.65 -5.64 18.48
C LEU A 114 1.87 -7.06 19.05
N PRO A 115 2.53 -7.97 18.30
CA PRO A 115 2.76 -9.32 18.76
C PRO A 115 3.71 -9.36 19.96
N THR A 116 3.44 -10.26 20.89
CA THR A 116 4.33 -10.54 22.05
C THR A 116 5.35 -11.64 21.75
N LYS A 117 5.02 -12.55 20.83
CA LYS A 117 5.94 -13.59 20.34
C LYS A 117 6.75 -13.05 19.16
N PRO A 118 7.98 -13.57 18.93
CA PRO A 118 8.77 -13.19 17.75
C PRO A 118 8.00 -13.44 16.46
N THR A 119 7.66 -12.36 15.77
CA THR A 119 6.79 -12.38 14.58
C THR A 119 7.43 -11.47 13.53
N ASP A 120 7.71 -11.99 12.34
CA ASP A 120 8.18 -11.20 11.22
C ASP A 120 7.00 -10.68 10.36
N PHE A 121 7.33 -9.99 9.27
CA PHE A 121 6.32 -9.39 8.40
C PHE A 121 5.32 -10.40 7.86
N ILE A 122 5.78 -11.56 7.37
CA ILE A 122 4.91 -12.58 6.76
C ILE A 122 3.99 -13.20 7.80
N ASP A 123 4.58 -13.62 8.93
CA ASP A 123 3.84 -14.26 10.02
C ASP A 123 2.88 -13.29 10.72
N GLY A 124 3.14 -11.98 10.61
CA GLY A 124 2.33 -10.90 11.16
C GLY A 124 1.19 -10.41 10.27
N LEU A 125 1.08 -10.93 9.04
CA LEU A 125 -0.01 -10.57 8.13
C LEU A 125 -1.34 -11.15 8.60
N ALA A 126 -2.36 -10.29 8.67
CA ALA A 126 -3.74 -10.68 9.00
C ALA A 126 -4.72 -9.96 8.07
N THR A 127 -5.52 -10.70 7.35
CA THR A 127 -6.51 -10.11 6.43
C THR A 127 -7.71 -9.62 7.21
N ILE A 128 -8.08 -8.37 7.02
CA ILE A 128 -9.28 -7.76 7.61
C ILE A 128 -10.48 -7.98 6.70
N ALA A 129 -10.36 -7.63 5.43
CA ALA A 129 -11.43 -7.76 4.47
C ALA A 129 -10.86 -7.83 3.04
N GLY A 130 -11.69 -8.21 2.11
CA GLY A 130 -11.35 -8.20 0.70
C GLY A 130 -12.54 -8.45 -0.20
N SER A 131 -12.31 -8.43 -1.49
CA SER A 131 -13.28 -8.75 -2.53
C SER A 131 -12.59 -9.16 -3.80
N GLY A 132 -13.31 -9.86 -4.65
CA GLY A 132 -12.77 -10.34 -5.92
C GLY A 132 -11.88 -11.55 -5.78
N SER A 133 -10.98 -11.76 -6.73
CA SER A 133 -10.14 -12.96 -6.79
C SER A 133 -8.85 -12.69 -7.55
N PRO A 134 -7.71 -13.19 -7.07
CA PRO A 134 -6.45 -13.13 -7.81
C PRO A 134 -6.52 -13.89 -9.16
N ALA A 135 -7.30 -14.97 -9.25
CA ALA A 135 -7.49 -15.71 -10.49
C ALA A 135 -8.26 -14.91 -11.55
N ALA A 136 -9.22 -14.08 -11.12
CA ALA A 136 -9.98 -13.19 -11.99
C ALA A 136 -9.27 -11.84 -12.25
N GLN A 137 -8.13 -11.60 -11.61
CA GLN A 137 -7.37 -10.36 -11.70
C GLN A 137 -8.22 -9.11 -11.45
N GLY A 138 -9.07 -9.16 -10.43
CA GLY A 138 -9.94 -8.05 -10.04
C GLY A 138 -10.30 -8.12 -8.56
N GLY A 139 -10.46 -6.95 -7.96
CA GLY A 139 -10.68 -6.82 -6.53
C GLY A 139 -9.41 -6.52 -5.74
N VAL A 140 -9.53 -6.61 -4.42
CA VAL A 140 -8.48 -6.26 -3.46
C VAL A 140 -8.61 -7.10 -2.19
N ALA A 141 -7.50 -7.23 -1.46
CA ALA A 141 -7.53 -7.63 -0.05
C ALA A 141 -6.81 -6.59 0.79
N VAL A 142 -7.32 -6.35 1.98
CA VAL A 142 -6.69 -5.46 2.95
C VAL A 142 -6.22 -6.27 4.15
N HIS A 143 -4.92 -6.15 4.42
CA HIS A 143 -4.27 -6.83 5.51
C HIS A 143 -3.71 -5.80 6.50
N LEU A 144 -3.55 -6.23 7.74
CA LEU A 144 -2.62 -5.63 8.69
C LEU A 144 -1.31 -6.38 8.65
N TYR A 145 -0.19 -5.69 8.81
CA TYR A 145 1.06 -6.30 9.23
C TYR A 145 1.40 -5.83 10.65
N ARG A 146 1.90 -6.75 11.47
CA ARG A 146 2.34 -6.48 12.85
C ARG A 146 3.58 -7.32 13.09
N ALA A 147 4.72 -6.68 13.22
CA ALA A 147 5.99 -7.37 13.34
C ALA A 147 6.83 -6.81 14.49
N ASN A 148 7.53 -7.68 15.19
CA ASN A 148 8.51 -7.36 16.24
C ASN A 148 9.86 -8.02 15.98
N ARG A 149 10.06 -8.60 14.79
CA ARG A 149 11.29 -9.22 14.32
C ARG A 149 11.47 -8.93 12.84
N SER A 150 12.69 -8.57 12.44
CA SER A 150 13.06 -8.48 11.04
C SER A 150 13.11 -9.87 10.39
N MET A 151 12.76 -9.96 9.13
CA MET A 151 12.94 -11.18 8.34
C MET A 151 14.44 -11.49 8.22
N GLN A 152 14.82 -12.74 8.43
CA GLN A 152 16.22 -13.17 8.38
C GLN A 152 16.37 -14.34 7.43
N ARG A 153 17.10 -14.14 6.31
CA ARG A 153 17.23 -15.13 5.22
C ARG A 153 15.87 -15.68 4.78
N ARG A 154 14.88 -14.85 4.83
CA ARG A 154 13.51 -15.13 4.45
C ARG A 154 13.06 -13.99 3.55
N TYR A 155 12.49 -14.32 2.41
CA TYR A 155 12.08 -13.38 1.38
C TYR A 155 10.63 -13.64 1.03
N PHE A 156 9.95 -12.63 0.55
CA PHE A 156 8.55 -12.72 0.18
C PHE A 156 8.31 -12.11 -1.19
N TYR A 157 7.39 -12.69 -1.94
CA TYR A 157 6.74 -12.01 -3.05
C TYR A 157 5.27 -12.42 -3.15
N CYS A 158 4.45 -11.50 -3.63
CA CYS A 158 3.05 -11.77 -3.95
C CYS A 158 2.92 -12.00 -5.45
N ALA A 159 2.52 -13.21 -5.86
CA ALA A 159 2.20 -13.53 -7.25
C ALA A 159 0.75 -13.17 -7.61
N ASP A 160 -0.09 -12.93 -6.62
CA ASP A 160 -1.52 -12.64 -6.77
C ASP A 160 -1.81 -11.17 -7.09
N GLY A 161 -1.01 -10.25 -6.55
CA GLY A 161 -1.22 -8.82 -6.71
C GLY A 161 0.01 -7.99 -6.37
N GLU A 162 -0.04 -6.70 -6.63
CA GLU A 162 0.90 -5.74 -6.09
C GLU A 162 0.51 -5.37 -4.66
N LEU A 163 1.47 -4.93 -3.86
CA LEU A 163 1.28 -4.60 -2.46
C LEU A 163 1.55 -3.12 -2.22
N MET A 164 0.54 -2.38 -1.75
CA MET A 164 0.73 -1.05 -1.19
C MET A 164 0.84 -1.14 0.32
N LEU A 165 1.96 -0.71 0.87
CA LEU A 165 2.23 -0.70 2.31
C LEU A 165 2.04 0.72 2.85
N VAL A 166 1.30 0.84 3.95
CA VAL A 166 1.03 2.10 4.65
C VAL A 166 1.46 1.92 6.12
N PRO A 167 2.69 2.30 6.49
CA PRO A 167 3.13 2.24 7.88
C PRO A 167 2.30 3.15 8.79
N GLN A 168 1.94 2.65 9.96
CA GLN A 168 1.23 3.43 10.99
C GLN A 168 2.09 3.62 12.24
N GLU A 169 2.81 2.60 12.67
CA GLU A 169 3.69 2.65 13.83
C GLU A 169 4.99 1.93 13.52
N GLY A 170 6.11 2.57 13.83
CA GLY A 170 7.44 2.06 13.53
C GLY A 170 7.78 2.17 12.03
N SER A 171 9.06 2.29 11.75
CA SER A 171 9.59 2.39 10.39
C SER A 171 10.13 1.04 9.93
N ILE A 172 9.97 0.76 8.64
CA ILE A 172 10.48 -0.47 8.02
C ILE A 172 11.37 -0.13 6.82
N ALA A 173 12.30 -1.03 6.54
CA ALA A 173 13.09 -1.00 5.31
C ALA A 173 12.76 -2.23 4.48
N LEU A 174 12.38 -2.00 3.23
CA LEU A 174 12.18 -3.04 2.22
C LEU A 174 13.48 -3.17 1.43
N PHE A 175 14.09 -4.33 1.41
CA PHE A 175 15.14 -4.64 0.46
C PHE A 175 14.54 -5.53 -0.63
N THR A 176 14.39 -4.95 -1.81
CA THR A 176 13.78 -5.57 -3.00
C THR A 176 14.85 -6.04 -3.99
N GLU A 177 14.45 -6.77 -5.04
CA GLU A 177 15.35 -7.13 -6.14
C GLU A 177 15.99 -5.90 -6.83
N LEU A 178 15.36 -4.73 -6.76
CA LEU A 178 15.84 -3.51 -7.42
C LEU A 178 16.59 -2.54 -6.49
N GLY A 179 16.61 -2.83 -5.17
CA GLY A 179 17.27 -2.00 -4.17
C GLY A 179 16.41 -1.75 -2.94
N GLN A 180 16.77 -0.73 -2.16
CA GLN A 180 16.22 -0.53 -0.82
C GLN A 180 15.28 0.68 -0.76
N LEU A 181 14.15 0.52 -0.08
CA LEU A 181 13.19 1.56 0.27
C LEU A 181 13.04 1.62 1.79
N GLY A 182 13.41 2.74 2.41
CA GLY A 182 13.04 3.03 3.80
C GLY A 182 11.71 3.76 3.82
N ILE A 183 10.75 3.28 4.61
CA ILE A 183 9.42 3.89 4.74
C ILE A 183 9.05 4.10 6.19
N VAL A 184 8.45 5.25 6.46
CA VAL A 184 8.05 5.70 7.79
C VAL A 184 6.54 6.00 7.80
N PRO A 185 5.88 6.11 8.98
CA PRO A 185 4.52 6.63 9.06
C PRO A 185 4.38 7.97 8.34
N GLY A 186 3.36 8.10 7.47
CA GLY A 186 3.19 9.25 6.58
C GLY A 186 3.78 9.06 5.18
N GLU A 187 4.41 7.93 4.90
CA GLU A 187 4.80 7.50 3.56
C GLU A 187 4.04 6.23 3.15
N ILE A 188 3.95 5.99 1.86
CA ILE A 188 3.52 4.71 1.29
C ILE A 188 4.64 4.10 0.46
N ALA A 189 4.63 2.78 0.33
CA ALA A 189 5.43 2.10 -0.69
C ALA A 189 4.58 1.10 -1.46
N VAL A 190 4.83 0.98 -2.75
CA VAL A 190 4.22 -0.04 -3.61
C VAL A 190 5.30 -0.99 -4.08
N VAL A 191 5.07 -2.27 -3.86
CA VAL A 191 5.91 -3.37 -4.35
C VAL A 191 5.14 -4.08 -5.46
N PRO A 192 5.63 -4.05 -6.71
CA PRO A 192 4.96 -4.67 -7.84
C PRO A 192 4.79 -6.19 -7.66
N ARG A 193 3.76 -6.74 -8.32
CA ARG A 193 3.49 -8.19 -8.36
C ARG A 193 4.72 -8.96 -8.81
N GLY A 194 5.06 -10.03 -8.10
CA GLY A 194 6.16 -10.93 -8.43
C GLY A 194 7.54 -10.49 -7.97
N MET A 195 7.71 -9.26 -7.50
CA MET A 195 8.99 -8.74 -7.02
C MET A 195 9.31 -9.26 -5.63
N LYS A 196 10.47 -9.87 -5.48
CA LYS A 196 10.93 -10.42 -4.20
C LYS A 196 11.52 -9.35 -3.30
N PHE A 197 11.22 -9.44 -2.01
CA PHE A 197 11.74 -8.52 -1.01
C PHE A 197 11.87 -9.17 0.37
N THR A 198 12.59 -8.51 1.25
CA THR A 198 12.64 -8.79 2.69
C THR A 198 12.37 -7.52 3.47
N VAL A 199 11.85 -7.65 4.69
CA VAL A 199 11.48 -6.53 5.57
C VAL A 199 12.39 -6.51 6.80
N SER A 200 13.00 -5.35 7.06
CA SER A 200 13.73 -5.07 8.28
C SER A 200 13.03 -3.98 9.08
N LEU A 201 12.98 -4.15 10.39
CA LEU A 201 12.45 -3.15 11.31
C LEU A 201 13.56 -2.16 11.69
N ALA A 202 13.27 -0.87 11.66
CA ALA A 202 14.19 0.15 12.16
C ALA A 202 14.20 0.24 13.69
N GLY A 203 13.10 -0.15 14.34
CA GLY A 203 12.90 -0.18 15.78
C GLY A 203 12.59 -1.57 16.31
N LYS A 204 11.99 -1.62 17.49
CA LYS A 204 11.62 -2.90 18.15
C LYS A 204 10.42 -3.59 17.50
N ALA A 205 9.51 -2.81 16.94
CA ALA A 205 8.30 -3.30 16.31
C ALA A 205 7.79 -2.33 15.26
N ALA A 206 6.91 -2.81 14.39
CA ALA A 206 6.17 -2.00 13.43
C ALA A 206 4.80 -2.63 13.15
N ARG A 207 3.83 -1.79 12.83
CA ARG A 207 2.52 -2.18 12.29
C ARG A 207 2.08 -1.18 11.24
N GLY A 208 1.19 -1.61 10.41
CA GLY A 208 0.58 -0.81 9.37
C GLY A 208 -0.39 -1.64 8.55
N TYR A 209 -0.78 -1.08 7.43
CA TYR A 209 -1.79 -1.64 6.56
C TYR A 209 -1.16 -2.05 5.23
N VAL A 210 -1.74 -3.04 4.59
CA VAL A 210 -1.32 -3.50 3.26
C VAL A 210 -2.57 -3.68 2.40
N CYS A 211 -2.62 -2.99 1.27
CA CYS A 211 -3.56 -3.31 0.21
C CYS A 211 -2.89 -4.25 -0.78
N GLU A 212 -3.46 -5.41 -0.99
CA GLU A 212 -3.12 -6.34 -2.06
C GLU A 212 -4.08 -6.10 -3.22
N ASN A 213 -3.58 -5.50 -4.27
CA ASN A 213 -4.37 -5.16 -5.46
C ASN A 213 -4.29 -6.28 -6.49
N TYR A 214 -5.41 -6.96 -6.74
CA TYR A 214 -5.52 -8.02 -7.74
C TYR A 214 -5.70 -7.50 -9.17
N GLY A 215 -6.14 -6.24 -9.31
CA GLY A 215 -6.43 -5.60 -10.59
C GLY A 215 -5.19 -5.07 -11.33
N ALA A 216 -5.41 -4.12 -12.20
CA ALA A 216 -4.33 -3.38 -12.84
C ALA A 216 -3.50 -2.64 -11.80
N HIS A 217 -2.20 -2.47 -12.08
CA HIS A 217 -1.29 -1.78 -11.15
C HIS A 217 -1.72 -0.33 -10.91
N PHE A 218 -1.33 0.20 -9.75
CA PHE A 218 -1.61 1.57 -9.37
C PHE A 218 -0.93 2.56 -10.32
N ARG A 219 -1.68 3.58 -10.72
CA ARG A 219 -1.22 4.69 -11.54
C ARG A 219 -1.73 6.02 -10.97
N LEU A 220 -1.20 7.13 -11.49
CA LEU A 220 -1.74 8.45 -11.16
C LEU A 220 -3.16 8.58 -11.71
N PRO A 221 -4.09 9.22 -10.97
CA PRO A 221 -5.44 9.45 -11.43
C PRO A 221 -5.48 10.48 -12.55
N GLU A 222 -6.57 10.50 -13.31
CA GLU A 222 -6.84 11.57 -14.26
C GLU A 222 -7.06 12.89 -13.52
N LEU A 223 -6.38 13.96 -13.98
CA LEU A 223 -6.40 15.23 -13.28
C LEU A 223 -7.62 16.11 -13.63
N GLY A 224 -8.23 15.89 -14.79
CA GLY A 224 -9.39 16.65 -15.24
C GLY A 224 -9.17 18.17 -15.16
N PRO A 225 -10.13 18.94 -14.61
CA PRO A 225 -10.01 20.39 -14.51
C PRO A 225 -8.96 20.88 -13.50
N ILE A 226 -8.37 19.99 -12.67
CA ILE A 226 -7.28 20.36 -11.74
C ILE A 226 -6.01 20.71 -12.53
N GLY A 227 -5.82 20.11 -13.69
CA GLY A 227 -4.66 20.36 -14.56
C GLY A 227 -3.40 19.62 -14.10
N SER A 228 -2.33 19.78 -14.88
CA SER A 228 -1.10 18.99 -14.78
C SER A 228 -0.28 19.20 -13.50
N GLN A 229 -0.58 20.21 -12.71
CA GLN A 229 0.13 20.55 -11.47
C GLN A 229 -0.64 20.17 -10.19
N GLY A 230 -1.73 19.41 -10.33
CA GLY A 230 -2.57 19.01 -9.20
C GLY A 230 -2.16 17.68 -8.57
N LEU A 231 -2.73 17.38 -7.41
CA LEU A 231 -2.65 16.09 -6.71
C LEU A 231 -1.20 15.64 -6.39
N ALA A 232 -0.89 14.35 -6.53
CA ALA A 232 0.46 13.82 -6.37
C ALA A 232 1.32 14.13 -7.61
N GLN A 233 2.50 14.70 -7.40
CA GLN A 233 3.43 15.04 -8.48
C GLN A 233 4.38 13.88 -8.77
N THR A 234 4.59 13.58 -10.04
CA THR A 234 5.49 12.48 -10.48
C THR A 234 6.88 12.57 -9.87
N ARG A 235 7.43 13.78 -9.72
CA ARG A 235 8.77 14.05 -9.17
C ARG A 235 8.94 13.63 -7.70
N ASP A 236 7.84 13.49 -6.95
CA ASP A 236 7.86 13.21 -5.52
C ASP A 236 7.82 11.70 -5.22
N PHE A 237 7.64 10.88 -6.25
CA PHE A 237 7.77 9.44 -6.16
C PHE A 237 9.22 9.02 -6.28
N MET A 238 9.65 8.10 -5.44
CA MET A 238 11.06 7.70 -5.32
C MET A 238 11.21 6.20 -5.56
N ALA A 239 11.91 5.84 -6.64
CA ALA A 239 12.36 4.47 -6.91
C ALA A 239 13.75 4.22 -6.30
N PRO A 240 14.10 2.97 -5.93
CA PRO A 240 15.40 2.68 -5.34
C PRO A 240 16.53 2.79 -6.38
N VAL A 241 17.76 2.91 -5.91
CA VAL A 241 18.95 2.62 -6.73
C VAL A 241 19.36 1.17 -6.52
N ALA A 242 19.99 0.56 -7.54
CA ALA A 242 20.42 -0.82 -7.49
C ALA A 242 21.29 -1.10 -6.26
N ALA A 243 20.91 -2.14 -5.54
CA ALA A 243 21.66 -2.74 -4.45
C ALA A 243 21.37 -4.23 -4.46
N PHE A 244 22.37 -5.04 -4.19
CA PHE A 244 22.23 -6.49 -4.22
C PHE A 244 22.92 -7.14 -3.02
N GLU A 245 22.58 -8.40 -2.78
CA GLU A 245 23.30 -9.25 -1.83
C GLU A 245 23.66 -10.59 -2.47
N ASP A 246 24.79 -11.13 -2.06
CA ASP A 246 25.23 -12.47 -2.40
C ASP A 246 25.44 -13.25 -1.11
N CYS A 247 24.37 -13.90 -0.65
CA CYS A 247 24.39 -14.72 0.55
C CYS A 247 23.91 -16.14 0.24
N GLY A 248 24.25 -17.09 1.13
CA GLY A 248 23.92 -18.50 0.96
C GLY A 248 22.44 -18.82 1.20
N LYS A 249 22.18 -20.08 1.51
CA LYS A 249 20.85 -20.68 1.68
C LYS A 249 19.82 -19.81 2.39
N CYS A 250 18.62 -19.74 1.82
CA CYS A 250 17.52 -18.93 2.33
C CYS A 250 16.15 -19.56 1.99
N GLU A 251 15.10 -19.05 2.61
CA GLU A 251 13.70 -19.38 2.31
C GLU A 251 13.06 -18.26 1.48
N VAL A 252 12.41 -18.62 0.40
CA VAL A 252 11.56 -17.73 -0.38
C VAL A 252 10.12 -18.18 -0.26
N VAL A 253 9.28 -17.29 0.31
CA VAL A 253 7.85 -17.50 0.46
C VAL A 253 7.11 -16.74 -0.64
N THR A 254 6.18 -17.39 -1.29
CA THR A 254 5.26 -16.76 -2.23
C THR A 254 3.81 -16.88 -1.78
N LYS A 255 3.04 -15.82 -1.98
CA LYS A 255 1.59 -15.91 -1.99
C LYS A 255 1.15 -16.17 -3.43
N PHE A 256 0.56 -17.34 -3.66
CA PHE A 256 0.08 -17.77 -4.97
C PHE A 256 -1.30 -18.44 -4.84
N MET A 257 -2.25 -17.98 -5.64
CA MET A 257 -3.65 -18.40 -5.58
C MET A 257 -4.22 -18.38 -4.15
N GLY A 258 -3.93 -17.28 -3.45
CA GLY A 258 -4.41 -17.03 -2.09
C GLY A 258 -3.76 -17.88 -1.00
N ARG A 259 -2.70 -18.59 -1.30
CA ARG A 259 -2.04 -19.55 -0.39
C ARG A 259 -0.55 -19.26 -0.29
N LEU A 260 0.03 -19.55 0.88
CA LEU A 260 1.47 -19.43 1.09
C LEU A 260 2.20 -20.71 0.72
N TRP A 261 3.28 -20.55 -0.01
CA TRP A 261 4.18 -21.59 -0.45
C TRP A 261 5.60 -21.16 -0.15
N ALA A 262 6.47 -22.09 0.20
CA ALA A 262 7.89 -21.82 0.46
C ALA A 262 8.78 -22.73 -0.37
N SER A 263 9.90 -22.19 -0.80
CA SER A 263 10.99 -22.93 -1.44
C SER A 263 12.32 -22.54 -0.81
N GLU A 264 13.23 -23.51 -0.70
CA GLU A 264 14.61 -23.24 -0.31
C GLU A 264 15.42 -22.84 -1.55
N PHE A 265 16.14 -21.73 -1.44
CA PHE A 265 17.09 -21.27 -2.43
C PHE A 265 18.50 -21.45 -1.89
N ALA A 266 19.43 -21.84 -2.74
CA ALA A 266 20.85 -21.95 -2.36
C ALA A 266 21.55 -20.60 -2.21
N HIS A 267 20.89 -19.51 -2.65
CA HIS A 267 21.40 -18.13 -2.65
C HIS A 267 20.27 -17.14 -2.42
N SER A 268 20.61 -15.89 -2.09
CA SER A 268 19.64 -14.81 -2.00
C SER A 268 18.98 -14.54 -3.37
N PRO A 269 17.66 -14.32 -3.42
CA PRO A 269 16.99 -13.88 -4.64
C PRO A 269 17.25 -12.39 -4.95
N LEU A 270 17.80 -11.61 -4.00
CA LEU A 270 18.11 -10.17 -4.17
C LEU A 270 19.51 -9.99 -4.76
N ASP A 271 19.85 -10.74 -5.78
CA ASP A 271 21.16 -10.81 -6.43
C ASP A 271 21.24 -10.02 -7.74
N VAL A 272 20.35 -9.02 -7.91
CA VAL A 272 20.29 -8.13 -9.08
C VAL A 272 21.35 -7.04 -8.95
N VAL A 273 22.41 -7.13 -9.75
CA VAL A 273 23.56 -6.21 -9.73
C VAL A 273 23.24 -4.90 -10.45
N ALA A 274 22.42 -4.99 -11.50
CA ALA A 274 21.97 -3.83 -12.27
C ALA A 274 20.59 -4.12 -12.86
N TRP A 275 19.85 -3.06 -13.17
CA TRP A 275 18.52 -3.17 -13.77
C TRP A 275 18.15 -1.94 -14.60
N ARG A 276 17.22 -2.12 -15.53
CA ARG A 276 16.64 -1.05 -16.37
C ARG A 276 15.21 -1.36 -16.69
N GLY A 277 14.31 -0.40 -16.45
CA GLY A 277 12.90 -0.53 -16.78
C GLY A 277 12.01 0.41 -15.99
N ASP A 278 10.71 0.18 -16.09
CA ASP A 278 9.63 0.97 -15.49
C ASP A 278 8.71 0.16 -14.55
N TYR A 279 8.84 -1.17 -14.52
CA TYR A 279 8.19 -2.00 -13.51
C TYR A 279 9.04 -2.04 -12.26
N VAL A 280 8.88 -1.03 -11.41
CA VAL A 280 9.76 -0.74 -10.27
C VAL A 280 8.97 -0.53 -8.98
N PRO A 281 9.52 -0.88 -7.82
CA PRO A 281 8.93 -0.49 -6.55
C PRO A 281 9.19 1.00 -6.32
N TYR A 282 8.27 1.65 -5.63
CA TYR A 282 8.41 3.07 -5.33
C TYR A 282 7.82 3.40 -3.96
N LYS A 283 8.20 4.58 -3.44
CA LYS A 283 7.59 5.19 -2.26
C LYS A 283 7.14 6.62 -2.57
N TYR A 284 6.22 7.12 -1.76
CA TYR A 284 5.71 8.48 -1.84
C TYR A 284 5.44 9.03 -0.44
N GLU A 285 5.86 10.27 -0.18
CA GLU A 285 5.61 10.99 1.05
C GLU A 285 4.27 11.73 0.96
N LEU A 286 3.29 11.33 1.77
CA LEU A 286 1.91 11.83 1.69
C LEU A 286 1.80 13.34 1.99
N ALA A 287 2.74 13.90 2.76
CA ALA A 287 2.79 15.33 3.04
C ALA A 287 3.09 16.20 1.79
N ARG A 288 3.56 15.59 0.69
CA ARG A 288 3.81 16.27 -0.58
C ARG A 288 2.58 16.38 -1.47
N PHE A 289 1.47 15.77 -1.05
CA PHE A 289 0.23 15.82 -1.81
C PHE A 289 -0.32 17.24 -1.84
N MET A 290 -0.67 17.73 -3.02
CA MET A 290 -1.29 19.04 -3.18
C MET A 290 -2.78 18.93 -2.88
N ALA A 291 -3.16 19.15 -1.62
CA ALA A 291 -4.55 19.13 -1.21
C ALA A 291 -5.29 20.35 -1.77
N ILE A 292 -6.39 20.09 -2.47
CA ILE A 292 -7.28 21.12 -3.02
C ILE A 292 -8.59 21.08 -2.23
N ASN A 293 -9.16 22.27 -1.98
CA ASN A 293 -10.48 22.42 -1.39
C ASN A 293 -11.19 23.59 -2.05
N THR A 294 -12.51 23.70 -1.88
CA THR A 294 -13.26 24.83 -2.42
C THR A 294 -12.93 26.12 -1.66
N VAL A 295 -12.94 27.24 -2.36
CA VAL A 295 -12.84 28.59 -1.80
C VAL A 295 -14.18 29.34 -1.82
N SER A 296 -15.18 28.82 -2.55
CA SER A 296 -16.55 29.33 -2.61
C SER A 296 -17.45 28.48 -1.70
N PHE A 297 -18.62 28.12 -2.15
CA PHE A 297 -19.57 27.31 -1.41
C PHE A 297 -19.66 25.90 -2.01
N ASP A 298 -20.24 24.99 -1.26
CA ASP A 298 -20.31 23.55 -1.51
C ASP A 298 -19.00 22.78 -1.36
N HIS A 299 -19.11 21.48 -1.31
CA HIS A 299 -17.97 20.58 -1.24
C HIS A 299 -17.50 20.18 -2.64
N PRO A 300 -16.18 20.09 -2.86
CA PRO A 300 -15.66 19.39 -4.02
C PRO A 300 -15.89 17.87 -3.85
N ASP A 301 -15.88 17.15 -4.97
CA ASP A 301 -15.91 15.69 -4.96
C ASP A 301 -14.66 15.13 -4.24
N PRO A 302 -14.81 14.13 -3.34
CA PRO A 302 -13.67 13.56 -2.59
C PRO A 302 -12.57 12.95 -3.46
N SER A 303 -12.85 12.62 -4.73
CA SER A 303 -11.85 12.12 -5.69
C SER A 303 -10.66 13.07 -5.89
N ILE A 304 -10.80 14.35 -5.55
CA ILE A 304 -9.68 15.31 -5.53
C ILE A 304 -8.59 14.96 -4.52
N PHE A 305 -8.83 14.03 -3.63
CA PHE A 305 -7.86 13.53 -2.66
C PHE A 305 -7.23 12.18 -3.06
N THR A 306 -7.48 11.70 -4.28
CA THR A 306 -6.91 10.46 -4.80
C THR A 306 -5.43 10.63 -5.10
N VAL A 307 -4.60 9.83 -4.46
CA VAL A 307 -3.15 9.77 -4.70
C VAL A 307 -2.82 8.83 -5.87
N LEU A 308 -3.40 7.64 -5.83
CA LEU A 308 -3.21 6.59 -6.83
C LEU A 308 -4.52 5.88 -7.11
N THR A 309 -4.70 5.42 -8.34
CA THR A 309 -5.85 4.63 -8.80
C THR A 309 -5.39 3.32 -9.44
N SER A 310 -6.06 2.23 -9.10
CA SER A 310 -6.01 0.97 -9.86
C SER A 310 -7.24 0.93 -10.76
N PRO A 311 -7.12 1.06 -12.08
CA PRO A 311 -8.27 1.01 -12.97
C PRO A 311 -8.87 -0.39 -13.04
N SER A 312 -10.18 -0.47 -13.24
CA SER A 312 -10.85 -1.72 -13.59
C SER A 312 -10.82 -1.96 -15.11
N GLY A 313 -11.35 -3.08 -15.56
CA GLY A 313 -11.55 -3.33 -17.00
C GLY A 313 -12.61 -2.43 -17.66
N GLN A 314 -13.26 -1.56 -16.90
CA GLN A 314 -14.28 -0.63 -17.37
C GLN A 314 -13.71 0.80 -17.36
N PRO A 315 -13.67 1.50 -18.51
CA PRO A 315 -13.10 2.85 -18.59
C PRO A 315 -13.72 3.82 -17.56
N GLY A 316 -12.87 4.60 -16.88
CA GLY A 316 -13.29 5.59 -15.89
C GLY A 316 -13.77 5.00 -14.55
N VAL A 317 -13.70 3.68 -14.37
CA VAL A 317 -14.12 3.00 -13.13
C VAL A 317 -12.91 2.38 -12.45
N ALA A 318 -12.68 2.74 -11.20
CA ALA A 318 -11.60 2.18 -10.40
C ALA A 318 -11.92 0.76 -9.89
N ASN A 319 -10.91 -0.12 -9.92
CA ASN A 319 -10.89 -1.32 -9.10
C ASN A 319 -10.66 -0.92 -7.63
N CYS A 320 -9.70 -0.02 -7.41
CA CYS A 320 -9.41 0.54 -6.10
C CYS A 320 -8.71 1.89 -6.23
N ASP A 321 -9.16 2.88 -5.50
CA ASP A 321 -8.52 4.17 -5.31
C ASP A 321 -7.84 4.22 -3.95
N PHE A 322 -6.68 4.86 -3.88
CA PHE A 322 -6.04 5.23 -2.63
C PHE A 322 -6.19 6.73 -2.42
N VAL A 323 -7.02 7.09 -1.45
CA VAL A 323 -7.43 8.45 -1.10
C VAL A 323 -6.80 8.82 0.24
N ILE A 324 -6.42 10.08 0.44
CA ILE A 324 -5.92 10.57 1.72
C ILE A 324 -6.69 11.78 2.21
N PHE A 325 -6.71 11.98 3.52
CA PHE A 325 -7.24 13.17 4.16
C PHE A 325 -6.11 13.91 4.89
N PRO A 326 -5.31 14.70 4.12
CA PRO A 326 -4.14 15.37 4.65
C PRO A 326 -4.51 16.69 5.32
N PRO A 327 -3.56 17.33 6.01
CA PRO A 327 -3.69 18.71 6.46
C PRO A 327 -4.09 19.64 5.31
N ARG A 328 -5.10 20.49 5.55
CA ARG A 328 -5.65 21.39 4.52
C ARG A 328 -6.39 22.58 5.11
N TRP A 329 -6.55 23.64 4.31
CA TRP A 329 -7.37 24.77 4.65
C TRP A 329 -8.84 24.53 4.36
N LEU A 330 -9.72 24.87 5.29
CA LEU A 330 -11.16 24.94 5.13
C LEU A 330 -11.57 26.42 5.05
N VAL A 331 -12.01 26.84 3.88
CA VAL A 331 -12.33 28.24 3.59
C VAL A 331 -13.69 28.42 2.90
N ALA A 332 -14.42 27.31 2.65
CA ALA A 332 -15.71 27.34 1.98
C ALA A 332 -16.69 28.28 2.69
N GLU A 333 -17.29 29.16 1.91
CA GLU A 333 -18.26 30.18 2.38
C GLU A 333 -19.62 29.52 2.62
N ASN A 334 -20.29 29.90 3.68
CA ASN A 334 -21.65 29.46 4.03
C ASN A 334 -21.92 27.97 3.79
N THR A 335 -20.95 27.13 4.08
CA THR A 335 -20.97 25.68 3.79
C THR A 335 -20.72 24.87 5.05
N PHE A 336 -21.49 23.82 5.27
CA PHE A 336 -21.18 22.81 6.30
C PHE A 336 -19.86 22.12 5.93
N ARG A 337 -18.81 22.33 6.72
CA ARG A 337 -17.44 21.99 6.32
C ARG A 337 -16.99 20.55 6.54
N PRO A 338 -17.48 19.79 7.54
CA PRO A 338 -17.24 18.36 7.59
C PRO A 338 -17.85 17.64 6.37
N PRO A 339 -17.40 16.40 6.05
CA PRO A 339 -18.10 15.59 5.09
C PRO A 339 -19.58 15.47 5.45
N TRP A 340 -20.47 15.64 4.48
CA TRP A 340 -21.92 15.53 4.69
C TRP A 340 -22.35 14.09 4.95
N PHE A 341 -23.59 13.87 5.43
CA PHE A 341 -24.19 12.55 5.47
C PHE A 341 -24.38 12.02 4.05
N HIS A 342 -23.93 10.80 3.80
CA HIS A 342 -24.01 10.23 2.46
C HIS A 342 -24.19 8.72 2.46
N ARG A 343 -24.55 8.22 1.30
CA ARG A 343 -24.58 6.82 0.89
C ARG A 343 -24.06 6.76 -0.53
N ASN A 344 -23.11 5.93 -0.81
CA ASN A 344 -22.57 5.76 -2.15
C ASN A 344 -22.49 4.28 -2.55
N VAL A 345 -22.28 4.01 -3.83
CA VAL A 345 -22.15 2.63 -4.34
C VAL A 345 -20.74 2.06 -4.13
N MET A 346 -19.76 2.90 -3.89
CA MET A 346 -18.40 2.49 -3.52
C MET A 346 -18.39 1.93 -2.10
N SER A 347 -17.46 1.07 -1.81
CA SER A 347 -17.15 0.63 -0.47
C SER A 347 -15.84 1.26 -0.02
N GLU A 348 -15.81 1.69 1.23
CA GLU A 348 -14.72 2.46 1.83
C GLU A 348 -14.08 1.65 2.96
N LEU A 349 -12.77 1.49 2.92
CA LEU A 349 -11.99 1.00 4.05
C LEU A 349 -10.98 2.08 4.44
N MET A 350 -11.18 2.68 5.61
CA MET A 350 -10.33 3.75 6.13
C MET A 350 -9.35 3.24 7.17
N GLY A 351 -8.18 3.89 7.23
CA GLY A 351 -7.22 3.79 8.31
C GLY A 351 -6.77 5.16 8.79
N LEU A 352 -6.43 5.27 10.07
CA LEU A 352 -5.89 6.49 10.65
C LEU A 352 -4.41 6.30 10.96
N ILE A 353 -3.55 7.07 10.31
CA ILE A 353 -2.10 7.00 10.49
C ILE A 353 -1.70 7.72 11.77
N HIS A 354 -2.12 8.97 11.94
CA HIS A 354 -1.87 9.75 13.17
C HIS A 354 -2.93 10.85 13.35
N GLY A 355 -2.99 11.42 14.57
CA GLY A 355 -3.85 12.53 14.92
C GLY A 355 -5.32 12.13 15.06
N ALA A 356 -6.22 13.00 14.63
CA ALA A 356 -7.67 12.81 14.68
C ALA A 356 -8.28 13.00 13.28
N TYR A 357 -9.38 12.31 13.04
CA TYR A 357 -10.16 12.46 11.80
C TYR A 357 -11.25 13.53 12.00
N ASP A 358 -11.41 14.43 11.05
CA ASP A 358 -12.26 15.62 11.15
C ASP A 358 -13.76 15.33 11.25
N ALA A 359 -14.23 14.21 10.71
CA ALA A 359 -15.64 13.82 10.78
C ALA A 359 -16.05 13.12 12.07
N LYS A 360 -15.12 12.82 12.98
CA LYS A 360 -15.36 12.06 14.21
C LYS A 360 -14.68 12.73 15.40
N ALA A 361 -15.46 13.12 16.39
CA ALA A 361 -14.94 13.72 17.62
C ALA A 361 -14.16 12.73 18.49
N SER A 362 -14.49 11.44 18.42
CA SER A 362 -13.87 10.38 19.22
C SER A 362 -14.04 8.99 18.60
N GLY A 363 -13.37 8.00 19.16
CA GLY A 363 -13.59 6.59 18.83
C GLY A 363 -12.87 6.10 17.57
N PHE A 364 -12.26 6.96 16.76
CA PHE A 364 -11.38 6.56 15.66
C PHE A 364 -9.97 7.05 15.97
N VAL A 365 -9.11 6.14 16.38
CA VAL A 365 -7.76 6.43 16.89
C VAL A 365 -6.68 5.88 15.94
N PRO A 366 -5.45 6.43 15.97
CA PRO A 366 -4.35 5.96 15.13
C PRO A 366 -4.14 4.45 15.21
N GLY A 367 -4.08 3.78 14.07
CA GLY A 367 -4.04 2.32 13.95
C GLY A 367 -5.40 1.64 13.84
N GLY A 368 -6.48 2.38 14.04
CA GLY A 368 -7.85 1.89 13.83
C GLY A 368 -8.21 1.73 12.36
N ILE A 369 -9.29 0.99 12.10
CA ILE A 369 -9.86 0.72 10.78
C ILE A 369 -11.36 0.97 10.84
N SER A 370 -11.95 1.47 9.75
CA SER A 370 -13.40 1.45 9.57
C SER A 370 -13.77 0.96 8.17
N ILE A 371 -14.91 0.30 8.05
CA ILE A 371 -15.51 -0.11 6.77
C ILE A 371 -16.91 0.46 6.69
N HIS A 372 -17.17 1.15 5.59
CA HIS A 372 -18.51 1.58 5.15
C HIS A 372 -18.75 0.99 3.77
N ASN A 373 -19.47 -0.12 3.72
CA ASN A 373 -19.75 -0.80 2.46
C ASN A 373 -20.83 -0.08 1.65
N CYS A 374 -20.97 -0.50 0.41
CA CYS A 374 -21.98 -0.05 -0.56
C CYS A 374 -23.31 0.28 0.12
N MET A 375 -23.81 1.50 -0.08
CA MET A 375 -25.06 2.06 0.48
C MET A 375 -25.14 2.16 2.00
N SER A 376 -24.06 1.93 2.73
CA SER A 376 -24.00 2.13 4.18
C SER A 376 -24.04 3.63 4.50
N ALA A 377 -25.13 4.10 5.11
CA ALA A 377 -25.29 5.52 5.45
C ALA A 377 -24.34 5.93 6.57
N HIS A 378 -23.55 6.96 6.35
CA HIS A 378 -22.62 7.49 7.34
C HIS A 378 -22.35 8.99 7.15
N GLY A 379 -21.54 9.59 8.01
CA GLY A 379 -21.25 11.02 8.01
C GLY A 379 -20.69 11.46 9.37
N PRO A 380 -20.76 12.77 9.70
CA PRO A 380 -20.29 13.28 10.99
C PRO A 380 -21.10 12.68 12.16
N ASP A 381 -20.44 12.50 13.30
CA ASP A 381 -21.14 12.19 14.54
C ASP A 381 -21.93 13.40 15.07
N VAL A 382 -22.78 13.17 16.09
CA VAL A 382 -23.65 14.21 16.66
C VAL A 382 -22.84 15.44 17.13
N ALA A 383 -21.75 15.21 17.86
CA ALA A 383 -20.94 16.30 18.40
C ALA A 383 -20.25 17.13 17.30
N THR A 384 -19.78 16.48 16.26
CA THR A 384 -19.19 17.16 15.09
C THR A 384 -20.26 17.95 14.33
N PHE A 385 -21.44 17.36 14.12
CA PHE A 385 -22.54 18.04 13.45
C PHE A 385 -22.99 19.29 14.22
N GLU A 386 -23.24 19.20 15.51
CA GLU A 386 -23.68 20.32 16.35
C GLU A 386 -22.66 21.45 16.33
N ARG A 387 -21.39 21.13 16.54
CA ARG A 387 -20.29 22.10 16.50
C ARG A 387 -20.17 22.77 15.13
N ALA A 388 -20.21 21.99 14.06
CA ALA A 388 -20.02 22.51 12.71
C ALA A 388 -21.22 23.32 12.20
N SER A 389 -22.44 23.01 12.65
CA SER A 389 -23.66 23.71 12.28
C SER A 389 -23.78 25.11 12.90
N THR A 390 -23.03 25.38 13.98
CA THR A 390 -23.07 26.64 14.72
C THR A 390 -21.74 27.41 14.66
N ALA A 391 -20.74 26.87 14.00
CA ALA A 391 -19.41 27.45 13.92
C ALA A 391 -19.41 28.76 13.13
N GLU A 392 -18.67 29.77 13.61
CA GLU A 392 -18.32 30.93 12.80
C GLU A 392 -17.33 30.50 11.70
N LEU A 393 -17.71 30.72 10.44
CA LEU A 393 -16.95 30.28 9.29
C LEU A 393 -15.80 31.24 8.99
N LYS A 394 -14.65 31.00 9.62
CA LYS A 394 -13.37 31.67 9.33
C LYS A 394 -12.46 30.72 8.59
N PRO A 395 -11.42 31.20 7.88
CA PRO A 395 -10.34 30.31 7.40
C PRO A 395 -9.80 29.47 8.56
N HIS A 396 -9.82 28.16 8.40
CA HIS A 396 -9.37 27.21 9.41
C HIS A 396 -8.50 26.14 8.77
N LYS A 397 -7.33 25.87 9.34
CA LYS A 397 -6.46 24.79 8.89
C LYS A 397 -6.76 23.54 9.70
N LEU A 398 -7.19 22.48 9.03
CA LEU A 398 -7.09 21.14 9.60
C LEU A 398 -5.62 20.75 9.63
N ASP A 399 -5.10 20.48 10.80
CA ASP A 399 -3.69 20.17 10.99
C ASP A 399 -3.51 19.02 11.99
N GLY A 400 -2.36 18.35 11.95
CA GLY A 400 -2.00 17.29 12.90
C GLY A 400 -2.67 15.93 12.69
N GLY A 401 -3.54 15.76 11.69
CA GLY A 401 -4.19 14.49 11.37
C GLY A 401 -3.85 13.99 9.97
N LEU A 402 -3.73 12.67 9.80
CA LEU A 402 -3.59 12.02 8.50
C LEU A 402 -4.34 10.68 8.51
N ALA A 403 -5.43 10.62 7.77
CA ALA A 403 -6.17 9.41 7.47
C ALA A 403 -6.01 9.05 5.98
N PHE A 404 -6.28 7.82 5.65
CA PHE A 404 -6.36 7.35 4.28
C PHE A 404 -7.58 6.44 4.11
N MET A 405 -7.93 6.20 2.85
CA MET A 405 -9.03 5.34 2.48
C MET A 405 -8.67 4.55 1.22
N TRP A 406 -8.99 3.28 1.21
CA TRP A 406 -9.14 2.51 -0.02
C TRP A 406 -10.62 2.49 -0.39
N GLU A 407 -10.93 3.07 -1.53
CA GLU A 407 -12.25 3.00 -2.14
C GLU A 407 -12.27 1.95 -3.24
N SER A 408 -13.29 1.13 -3.24
CA SER A 408 -13.45 0.08 -4.26
C SER A 408 -14.90 -0.02 -4.75
N ARG A 409 -15.05 -0.29 -6.03
CA ARG A 409 -16.36 -0.68 -6.59
C ARG A 409 -16.88 -1.99 -6.01
N HIS A 410 -16.03 -2.75 -5.37
CA HIS A 410 -16.34 -4.04 -4.76
C HIS A 410 -16.68 -3.86 -3.28
N VAL A 411 -17.61 -4.69 -2.79
CA VAL A 411 -17.95 -4.75 -1.37
C VAL A 411 -16.78 -5.37 -0.60
N PHE A 412 -16.27 -4.72 0.44
CA PHE A 412 -15.30 -5.31 1.35
C PHE A 412 -15.96 -6.35 2.24
N GLN A 413 -15.66 -7.62 2.01
CA GLN A 413 -16.15 -8.76 2.77
C GLN A 413 -15.17 -9.03 3.94
N PRO A 414 -15.57 -8.80 5.19
CA PRO A 414 -14.71 -9.00 6.35
C PRO A 414 -14.44 -10.49 6.56
N THR A 415 -13.23 -10.79 7.06
CA THR A 415 -12.87 -12.16 7.41
C THR A 415 -13.47 -12.56 8.75
N ARG A 416 -13.53 -13.88 9.03
CA ARG A 416 -13.91 -14.41 10.34
C ARG A 416 -13.01 -13.86 11.45
N PHE A 417 -11.71 -13.71 11.18
CA PHE A 417 -10.79 -13.08 12.11
C PHE A 417 -11.22 -11.65 12.46
N ALA A 418 -11.53 -10.84 11.47
CA ALA A 418 -11.91 -9.45 11.68
C ALA A 418 -13.23 -9.32 12.47
N LEU A 419 -14.28 -10.08 12.10
CA LEU A 419 -15.57 -10.02 12.81
C LEU A 419 -15.51 -10.62 14.21
N GLY A 420 -14.61 -11.60 14.46
CA GLY A 420 -14.40 -12.20 15.77
C GLY A 420 -13.39 -11.46 16.67
N ALA A 421 -12.75 -10.38 16.16
CA ALA A 421 -11.75 -9.66 16.90
C ALA A 421 -12.36 -8.87 18.08
N ARG A 422 -11.66 -8.86 19.23
CA ARG A 422 -12.05 -8.04 20.39
C ARG A 422 -11.96 -6.55 20.12
N GLU A 423 -11.17 -6.16 19.15
CA GLU A 423 -10.97 -4.80 18.66
C GLU A 423 -12.19 -4.28 17.88
N LEU A 424 -13.11 -5.14 17.43
CA LEU A 424 -14.35 -4.72 16.78
C LEU A 424 -15.23 -3.95 17.77
N GLN A 425 -15.50 -2.66 17.46
CA GLN A 425 -16.34 -1.79 18.30
C GLN A 425 -17.82 -2.21 18.15
N LYS A 426 -18.44 -2.53 19.28
CA LYS A 426 -19.84 -2.99 19.34
C LYS A 426 -20.84 -1.83 19.40
N ASP A 427 -20.37 -0.66 19.76
CA ASP A 427 -21.14 0.58 19.99
C ASP A 427 -20.90 1.66 18.93
N TYR A 428 -20.30 1.29 17.79
CA TYR A 428 -19.98 2.28 16.75
C TYR A 428 -21.21 3.07 16.27
N ASP A 429 -22.38 2.42 16.19
CA ASP A 429 -23.63 3.06 15.76
C ASP A 429 -24.14 4.10 16.76
N ALA A 430 -23.69 4.08 18.01
CA ALA A 430 -24.03 5.08 19.01
C ALA A 430 -23.58 6.50 18.63
N ALA A 431 -22.56 6.61 17.75
CA ALA A 431 -22.12 7.90 17.22
C ALA A 431 -23.23 8.74 16.56
N TRP A 432 -24.31 8.09 16.11
CA TRP A 432 -25.44 8.75 15.43
C TRP A 432 -26.76 8.66 16.21
N SER A 433 -26.84 8.00 17.34
CA SER A 433 -28.10 7.77 18.08
C SER A 433 -28.68 9.03 18.72
N GLY A 434 -27.90 10.09 18.88
CA GLY A 434 -28.30 11.33 19.53
C GLY A 434 -28.97 12.38 18.62
N PHE A 435 -29.09 12.14 17.33
CA PHE A 435 -29.70 13.10 16.41
C PHE A 435 -31.19 13.31 16.70
N LYS A 436 -31.61 14.56 16.68
CA LYS A 436 -32.99 14.98 16.90
C LYS A 436 -33.62 15.48 15.60
N LYS A 437 -34.96 15.37 15.50
CA LYS A 437 -35.68 16.01 14.42
C LYS A 437 -35.60 17.55 14.60
N LEU A 438 -35.01 18.25 13.64
CA LEU A 438 -34.87 19.71 13.66
C LEU A 438 -36.00 20.43 12.92
N TYR A 439 -36.68 19.72 12.01
CA TYR A 439 -37.81 20.25 11.26
C TYR A 439 -38.99 20.56 12.20
N LYS A 440 -39.52 21.80 12.10
CA LYS A 440 -40.69 22.31 12.85
C LYS A 440 -41.97 22.16 12.05
#